data_75fc9b4e95205565eec286eb938812c4
#
_entry.id   75fc9b4e95205565eec286eb938812c4
#
_cell.length_a   1.000
_cell.length_b   1.000
_cell.length_c   1.000
_cell.angle_alpha   90.00
_cell.angle_beta   90.00
_cell.angle_gamma   90.00
#
_symmetry.space_group_name_H-M   'P 1'
#
loop_
_entity.id
_entity.type
_entity.pdbx_description
1 polymer ?
#
loop_
_entity_poly.entity_id
_entity_poly.type
_entity_poly.pdbx_seq_one_letter_code
_entity_poly.pdbx_strand_id
1 'polypeptide(L)'
;IPAMKTFGYPVIMDVTHSLQQPNQSQGVSGGVPEMIETIAKAAIAVGADGIFMETHPNPKEAKSDGANMLPLAQVESLLQKLIRIKQAL
;
A
#
# COMPACT_ATOMS: atom_id res chain seq x y z
N ILE A 1 -12.62 -5.83 4.00
CA ILE A 1 -11.81 -7.05 3.80
C ILE A 1 -12.49 -8.29 4.38
N PRO A 2 -12.99 -8.29 5.62
CA PRO A 2 -13.65 -9.50 6.14
C PRO A 2 -14.84 -9.95 5.28
N ALA A 3 -15.65 -9.02 4.78
CA ALA A 3 -16.78 -9.37 3.92
C ALA A 3 -16.34 -10.04 2.63
N MET A 4 -15.28 -9.55 2.01
CA MET A 4 -14.75 -10.16 0.78
C MET A 4 -14.18 -11.56 1.04
N LYS A 5 -13.61 -11.79 2.21
CA LYS A 5 -13.03 -13.10 2.55
C LYS A 5 -14.11 -14.18 2.67
N THR A 6 -15.35 -13.81 2.90
CA THR A 6 -16.44 -14.80 2.98
C THR A 6 -16.67 -15.53 1.68
N PHE A 7 -16.16 -15.01 0.56
CA PHE A 7 -16.27 -15.67 -0.74
C PHE A 7 -15.23 -16.78 -0.95
N GLY A 8 -14.30 -16.97 -0.02
CA GLY A 8 -13.32 -18.06 -0.08
C GLY A 8 -12.10 -17.81 -0.96
N TYR A 9 -11.88 -16.57 -1.39
CA TYR A 9 -10.72 -16.21 -2.22
C TYR A 9 -9.75 -15.33 -1.43
N PRO A 10 -8.45 -15.35 -1.79
CA PRO A 10 -7.50 -14.41 -1.20
C PRO A 10 -7.91 -12.98 -1.48
N VAL A 11 -7.68 -12.10 -0.50
CA VAL A 11 -7.97 -10.67 -0.61
C VAL A 11 -6.65 -9.91 -0.55
N ILE A 12 -6.41 -9.10 -1.58
CA ILE A 12 -5.20 -8.29 -1.71
C ILE A 12 -5.59 -6.82 -1.53
N MET A 13 -4.90 -6.12 -0.63
CA MET A 13 -5.11 -4.68 -0.43
C MET A 13 -4.15 -3.89 -1.28
N ASP A 14 -4.68 -3.00 -2.11
CA ASP A 14 -3.87 -2.06 -2.90
C ASP A 14 -3.58 -0.84 -2.03
N VAL A 15 -2.33 -0.72 -1.57
CA VAL A 15 -1.93 0.39 -0.69
C VAL A 15 -1.30 1.55 -1.46
N THR A 16 -1.24 1.45 -2.78
CA THR A 16 -0.81 2.54 -3.66
C THR A 16 -2.01 3.38 -4.09
N HIS A 17 -2.94 2.74 -4.81
CA HIS A 17 -4.05 3.47 -5.44
C HIS A 17 -5.15 3.84 -4.46
N SER A 18 -5.31 3.10 -3.36
CA SER A 18 -6.29 3.46 -2.34
C SER A 18 -5.96 4.79 -1.63
N LEU A 19 -4.73 5.27 -1.75
CA LEU A 19 -4.28 6.53 -1.18
C LEU A 19 -4.24 7.67 -2.19
N GLN A 20 -4.67 7.43 -3.43
CA GLN A 20 -4.70 8.48 -4.45
C GLN A 20 -5.65 9.62 -4.05
N GLN A 21 -5.21 10.85 -4.33
CA GLN A 21 -6.00 12.05 -4.17
C GLN A 21 -6.23 12.66 -5.54
N PRO A 22 -7.39 12.39 -6.17
CA PRO A 22 -7.68 12.93 -7.50
C PRO A 22 -7.90 14.44 -7.47
N ASN A 23 -7.91 15.06 -8.67
CA ASN A 23 -8.20 16.48 -8.84
C ASN A 23 -7.16 17.41 -8.22
N GLN A 24 -5.89 17.00 -8.20
CA GLN A 24 -4.81 17.88 -7.77
C GLN A 24 -4.51 18.93 -8.83
N SER A 25 -3.98 20.08 -8.40
CA SER A 25 -3.83 21.28 -9.21
C SER A 25 -2.93 21.12 -10.45
N GLN A 26 -2.09 20.12 -10.50
CA GLN A 26 -1.16 19.92 -11.62
C GLN A 26 -1.64 18.83 -12.58
N GLY A 27 -2.89 18.42 -12.50
CA GLY A 27 -3.44 17.40 -13.37
C GLY A 27 -2.89 15.99 -13.14
N VAL A 28 -2.20 15.77 -12.02
CA VAL A 28 -1.71 14.44 -11.62
C VAL A 28 -2.41 14.00 -10.34
N SER A 29 -2.50 12.71 -10.13
CA SER A 29 -3.02 12.19 -8.88
C SER A 29 -2.08 12.55 -7.73
N GLY A 30 -2.63 13.13 -6.66
CA GLY A 30 -1.89 13.32 -5.42
C GLY A 30 -1.89 12.04 -4.60
N GLY A 31 -1.18 12.06 -3.49
CA GLY A 31 -1.13 10.93 -2.60
C GLY A 31 -0.56 11.31 -1.24
N VAL A 32 -0.60 10.35 -0.32
CA VAL A 32 -0.07 10.50 1.03
C VAL A 32 0.85 9.29 1.30
N PRO A 33 2.06 9.28 0.70
CA PRO A 33 2.92 8.09 0.75
C PRO A 33 3.33 7.70 2.17
N GLU A 34 3.39 8.64 3.10
CA GLU A 34 3.67 8.34 4.50
C GLU A 34 2.56 7.50 5.16
N MET A 35 1.38 7.42 4.55
CA MET A 35 0.29 6.59 5.05
C MET A 35 0.35 5.15 4.55
N ILE A 36 1.24 4.83 3.63
CA ILE A 36 1.33 3.48 3.05
C ILE A 36 1.56 2.44 4.14
N GLU A 37 2.52 2.68 5.03
CA GLU A 37 2.79 1.73 6.12
C GLU A 37 1.57 1.56 7.03
N THR A 38 0.91 2.66 7.39
CA THR A 38 -0.27 2.62 8.27
C THR A 38 -1.38 1.79 7.65
N ILE A 39 -1.71 2.02 6.40
CA ILE A 39 -2.78 1.30 5.71
C ILE A 39 -2.40 -0.17 5.50
N ALA A 40 -1.13 -0.44 5.14
CA ALA A 40 -0.67 -1.81 4.97
C ALA A 40 -0.78 -2.61 6.27
N LYS A 41 -0.36 -2.01 7.39
CA LYS A 41 -0.48 -2.65 8.71
C LYS A 41 -1.92 -2.94 9.06
N ALA A 42 -2.82 -1.97 8.83
CA ALA A 42 -4.25 -2.15 9.11
C ALA A 42 -4.84 -3.26 8.25
N ALA A 43 -4.48 -3.32 6.97
CA ALA A 43 -4.98 -4.34 6.05
C ALA A 43 -4.58 -5.74 6.51
N ILE A 44 -3.33 -5.94 6.89
CA ILE A 44 -2.88 -7.24 7.38
C ILE A 44 -3.58 -7.59 8.69
N ALA A 45 -3.73 -6.62 9.59
CA ALA A 45 -4.38 -6.86 10.89
C ALA A 45 -5.84 -7.29 10.76
N VAL A 46 -6.58 -6.77 9.76
CA VAL A 46 -7.97 -7.19 9.54
C VAL A 46 -8.09 -8.42 8.64
N GLY A 47 -6.98 -9.02 8.23
CA GLY A 47 -6.99 -10.31 7.57
C GLY A 47 -6.74 -10.31 6.07
N ALA A 48 -6.23 -9.23 5.47
CA ALA A 48 -5.81 -9.28 4.08
C ALA A 48 -4.74 -10.36 3.90
N ASP A 49 -4.80 -11.06 2.77
CA ASP A 49 -3.87 -12.14 2.48
C ASP A 49 -2.59 -11.62 1.85
N GLY A 50 -2.63 -10.45 1.24
CA GLY A 50 -1.47 -9.82 0.64
C GLY A 50 -1.66 -8.34 0.40
N ILE A 51 -0.60 -7.73 -0.09
CA ILE A 51 -0.51 -6.30 -0.35
C ILE A 51 -0.05 -6.09 -1.79
N PHE A 52 -0.73 -5.20 -2.49
CA PHE A 52 -0.26 -4.67 -3.77
C PHE A 52 0.32 -3.28 -3.52
N MET A 53 1.56 -3.04 -3.93
CA MET A 53 2.17 -1.71 -3.83
C MET A 53 3.06 -1.45 -5.03
N GLU A 54 3.15 -0.19 -5.43
CA GLU A 54 4.10 0.25 -6.43
C GLU A 54 5.31 0.87 -5.75
N THR A 55 6.49 0.58 -6.28
CA THR A 55 7.75 1.08 -5.74
C THR A 55 8.62 1.66 -6.83
N HIS A 56 9.57 2.51 -6.46
CA HIS A 56 10.54 3.10 -7.36
C HIS A 56 11.77 3.49 -6.56
N PRO A 57 12.99 3.35 -7.10
CA PRO A 57 14.19 3.81 -6.39
C PRO A 57 14.12 5.29 -6.02
N ASN A 58 13.51 6.10 -6.87
CA ASN A 58 13.26 7.51 -6.63
C ASN A 58 11.86 7.86 -7.14
N PRO A 59 10.81 7.79 -6.28
CA PRO A 59 9.43 8.03 -6.73
C PRO A 59 9.21 9.36 -7.42
N LYS A 60 9.99 10.38 -7.10
CA LYS A 60 9.86 11.71 -7.74
C LYS A 60 10.20 11.66 -9.23
N GLU A 61 10.95 10.66 -9.68
CA GLU A 61 11.34 10.48 -11.08
C GLU A 61 10.46 9.47 -11.81
N ALA A 62 9.48 8.88 -11.12
CA ALA A 62 8.57 7.93 -11.73
C ALA A 62 7.69 8.59 -12.78
N LYS A 63 7.37 7.84 -13.85
CA LYS A 63 6.57 8.36 -14.95
C LYS A 63 5.09 8.50 -14.63
N SER A 64 4.60 7.77 -13.61
CA SER A 64 3.21 7.81 -13.17
C SER A 64 3.13 7.45 -11.71
N ASP A 65 2.08 7.92 -11.04
CA ASP A 65 1.75 7.58 -9.65
C ASP A 65 2.88 7.77 -8.63
N GLY A 66 3.91 8.58 -8.97
CA GLY A 66 5.06 8.79 -8.08
C GLY A 66 4.68 9.28 -6.69
N ALA A 67 3.60 10.07 -6.57
CA ALA A 67 3.13 10.56 -5.29
C ALA A 67 2.62 9.46 -4.35
N ASN A 68 2.33 8.27 -4.89
CA ASN A 68 1.79 7.14 -4.13
C ASN A 68 2.77 5.98 -4.03
N MET A 69 3.97 6.10 -4.62
CA MET A 69 4.95 5.03 -4.61
C MET A 69 5.77 5.05 -3.34
N LEU A 70 6.02 3.85 -2.80
CA LEU A 70 6.96 3.68 -1.70
C LEU A 70 8.39 3.68 -2.25
N PRO A 71 9.31 4.47 -1.67
CA PRO A 71 10.72 4.36 -2.05
C PRO A 71 11.21 2.92 -1.88
N LEU A 72 11.92 2.42 -2.88
CA LEU A 72 12.39 1.03 -2.89
C LEU A 72 13.21 0.69 -1.65
N ALA A 73 13.99 1.63 -1.14
CA ALA A 73 14.81 1.42 0.05
C ALA A 73 14.00 1.13 1.31
N GLN A 74 12.70 1.44 1.33
CA GLN A 74 11.84 1.23 2.50
C GLN A 74 11.05 -0.08 2.44
N VAL A 75 11.08 -0.80 1.33
CA VAL A 75 10.25 -1.98 1.12
C VAL A 75 10.60 -3.09 2.11
N GLU A 76 11.87 -3.39 2.27
CA GLU A 76 12.29 -4.50 3.16
C GLU A 76 11.82 -4.27 4.60
N SER A 77 12.03 -3.07 5.13
CA SER A 77 11.61 -2.75 6.50
C SER A 77 10.10 -2.88 6.66
N LEU A 78 9.33 -2.41 5.68
CA LEU A 78 7.88 -2.53 5.72
C LEU A 78 7.44 -3.99 5.71
N LEU A 79 8.00 -4.80 4.81
CA LEU A 79 7.63 -6.21 4.73
C LEU A 79 7.93 -6.95 6.02
N GLN A 80 9.06 -6.65 6.67
CA GLN A 80 9.39 -7.27 7.96
C GLN A 80 8.35 -6.94 9.02
N LYS A 81 7.87 -5.69 9.05
CA LYS A 81 6.82 -5.28 9.99
C LYS A 81 5.51 -6.01 9.71
N LEU A 82 5.12 -6.13 8.43
CA LEU A 82 3.89 -6.81 8.06
C LEU A 82 3.92 -8.29 8.42
N ILE A 83 5.06 -8.94 8.24
CA ILE A 83 5.24 -10.34 8.61
C ILE A 83 5.06 -10.51 10.12
N ARG A 84 5.63 -9.62 10.92
CA ARG A 84 5.47 -9.68 12.38
C ARG A 84 4.02 -9.53 12.81
N ILE A 85 3.27 -8.65 12.17
CA ILE A 85 1.85 -8.50 12.46
C ILE A 85 1.11 -9.78 12.11
N LYS A 86 1.36 -10.33 10.93
CA LYS A 86 0.70 -11.56 10.50
C LYS A 86 0.99 -12.72 11.46
N GLN A 87 2.21 -12.83 11.94
CA GLN A 87 2.58 -13.88 12.88
C GLN A 87 1.89 -13.76 14.24
N ALA A 88 1.46 -12.55 14.60
CA ALA A 88 0.76 -12.29 15.86
C ALA A 88 -0.73 -12.63 15.80
N LEU A 89 -1.27 -12.93 14.62
CA LEU A 89 -2.72 -13.18 14.45
C LEU A 89 -3.12 -14.68 14.69
#